data_3a536288e03f0fba4c40ab01f8fcc7e1
#
_entry.id   3a536288e03f0fba4c40ab01f8fcc7e1
#
_cell.length_a   1.000
_cell.length_b   1.000
_cell.length_c   1.000
_cell.angle_alpha   90.00
_cell.angle_beta   90.00
_cell.angle_gamma   90.00
#
_symmetry.space_group_name_H-M   'P 1'
#
loop_
_entity.id
_entity.type
_entity.pdbx_description
1 polymer ?
#
loop_
_entity_poly.entity_id
_entity_poly.type
_entity_poly.pdbx_seq_one_letter_code
_entity_poly.pdbx_strand_id
1 'polypeptide(L)'
;MFTTLLFNVSCSESKDPQPEPPVVEQPDTLFIRGADVSWLPQMEATGYKFYNDQGVEQPCLQILKDHGINAIRLRTFVNPSDHRTDGHCSKEETVAMALRVKEMGMKLMIDFHYSDSWADPGKQNKPAAWKNHPFEQLVTDVYDYTVEVMTALRDAGITPEWVQVGNEISGGMLWPDGSNAGSWTQLTRLINKGYDAVKTVSPTSKVILHVDKGNDNGRFRWWFDNAKANNMKYDIIGLSYYPYWLEGSPDYTLSVDDLGLNLLDMVSRYGKEVMVVETGGEDNKPQNTYDMLIAMQEKVKAVPGHKGRGVFYWEPQGARSWSWYALSAWGSNGRPTMAMDAFLTEGGK
;
A
#
# COMPACT_ATOMS: atom_id res chain seq x y z
N MET A 1 -71.74 21.25 51.37
CA MET A 1 -70.84 20.13 51.00
C MET A 1 -70.01 20.58 49.79
N PHE A 2 -68.83 21.11 50.03
CA PHE A 2 -67.93 21.63 48.95
C PHE A 2 -66.82 20.61 48.75
N THR A 3 -66.77 20.05 47.55
CA THR A 3 -65.72 19.07 47.19
C THR A 3 -64.65 19.82 46.44
N THR A 4 -63.44 19.92 47.05
CA THR A 4 -62.26 20.54 46.44
C THR A 4 -61.54 19.54 45.58
N LEU A 5 -61.42 19.77 44.26
CA LEU A 5 -60.57 19.01 43.35
C LEU A 5 -59.14 19.57 43.39
N LEU A 6 -58.19 18.73 43.78
CA LEU A 6 -56.75 18.99 43.68
C LEU A 6 -56.24 18.53 42.31
N PHE A 7 -55.76 19.48 41.50
CA PHE A 7 -54.99 19.17 40.28
C PHE A 7 -53.53 18.97 40.63
N ASN A 8 -53.03 17.76 40.43
CA ASN A 8 -51.57 17.47 40.41
C ASN A 8 -51.00 17.83 39.04
N VAL A 9 -50.18 18.86 38.98
CA VAL A 9 -49.36 19.18 37.81
C VAL A 9 -48.03 18.41 37.96
N SER A 10 -47.85 17.36 37.14
CA SER A 10 -46.57 16.66 37.02
C SER A 10 -45.70 17.41 36.06
N CYS A 11 -44.62 18.05 36.52
CA CYS A 11 -43.55 18.58 35.67
C CYS A 11 -42.69 17.39 35.23
N SER A 12 -42.73 17.06 33.95
CA SER A 12 -41.74 16.18 33.32
C SER A 12 -40.48 16.98 33.01
N GLU A 13 -39.44 16.75 33.77
CA GLU A 13 -38.10 17.24 33.40
C GLU A 13 -37.63 16.52 32.12
N SER A 14 -37.49 17.27 31.03
CA SER A 14 -36.81 16.82 29.83
C SER A 14 -35.30 16.77 30.14
N LYS A 15 -34.77 15.55 30.31
CA LYS A 15 -33.30 15.35 30.33
C LYS A 15 -32.77 15.61 28.94
N ASP A 16 -32.01 16.68 28.78
CA ASP A 16 -31.18 16.89 27.59
C ASP A 16 -30.26 15.67 27.40
N PRO A 17 -30.12 15.16 26.14
CA PRO A 17 -29.22 14.07 25.89
C PRO A 17 -27.79 14.50 26.23
N GLN A 18 -27.16 13.80 27.17
CA GLN A 18 -25.76 14.00 27.45
C GLN A 18 -24.95 13.70 26.17
N PRO A 19 -23.95 14.50 25.81
CA PRO A 19 -23.07 14.21 24.68
C PRO A 19 -22.41 12.86 24.91
N GLU A 20 -22.49 11.97 23.94
CA GLU A 20 -21.79 10.68 23.99
C GLU A 20 -20.29 10.94 24.21
N PRO A 21 -19.62 10.17 25.08
CA PRO A 21 -18.20 10.30 25.27
C PRO A 21 -17.48 10.09 23.94
N PRO A 22 -16.40 10.81 23.64
CA PRO A 22 -15.66 10.65 22.39
C PRO A 22 -15.25 9.19 22.26
N VAL A 23 -15.57 8.59 21.11
CA VAL A 23 -15.14 7.24 20.75
C VAL A 23 -13.61 7.27 20.70
N VAL A 24 -12.97 6.75 21.73
CA VAL A 24 -11.52 6.51 21.71
C VAL A 24 -11.32 5.32 20.78
N GLU A 25 -10.97 5.58 19.52
CA GLU A 25 -10.56 4.51 18.61
C GLU A 25 -9.40 3.75 19.26
N GLN A 26 -9.63 2.48 19.56
CA GLN A 26 -8.54 1.58 19.98
C GLN A 26 -7.53 1.52 18.83
N PRO A 27 -6.23 1.68 19.10
CA PRO A 27 -5.24 1.58 18.03
C PRO A 27 -5.36 0.21 17.35
N ASP A 28 -5.46 0.21 16.01
CA ASP A 28 -5.43 -1.03 15.24
C ASP A 28 -4.06 -1.70 15.44
N THR A 29 -4.02 -2.73 16.27
CA THR A 29 -2.80 -3.47 16.63
C THR A 29 -2.51 -4.61 15.65
N LEU A 30 -3.35 -4.81 14.65
CA LEU A 30 -3.17 -5.87 13.67
C LEU A 30 -1.90 -5.62 12.84
N PHE A 31 -0.97 -6.57 12.90
CA PHE A 31 0.20 -6.55 12.02
C PHE A 31 -0.19 -6.98 10.59
N ILE A 32 0.13 -6.15 9.62
CA ILE A 32 -0.21 -6.38 8.21
C ILE A 32 0.85 -7.27 7.56
N ARG A 33 0.39 -8.35 6.98
CA ARG A 33 1.14 -9.27 6.13
C ARG A 33 0.50 -9.20 4.76
N GLY A 34 1.12 -8.45 3.86
CA GLY A 34 0.55 -8.12 2.57
C GLY A 34 1.27 -8.74 1.39
N ALA A 35 0.57 -8.78 0.27
CA ALA A 35 1.11 -9.12 -1.04
C ALA A 35 0.56 -8.19 -2.11
N ASP A 36 1.40 -7.68 -3.02
CA ASP A 36 0.94 -7.12 -4.30
C ASP A 36 0.71 -8.27 -5.26
N VAL A 37 -0.47 -8.32 -5.89
CA VAL A 37 -0.83 -9.40 -6.80
C VAL A 37 -1.47 -8.88 -8.09
N SER A 38 -1.04 -7.72 -8.52
CA SER A 38 -1.64 -7.03 -9.66
C SER A 38 -1.46 -7.79 -10.97
N TRP A 39 -0.48 -8.68 -11.10
CA TRP A 39 -0.32 -9.60 -12.23
C TRP A 39 -1.29 -10.79 -12.23
N LEU A 40 -1.96 -11.06 -11.13
CA LEU A 40 -2.76 -12.29 -10.98
C LEU A 40 -3.81 -12.48 -12.09
N PRO A 41 -4.60 -11.47 -12.51
CA PRO A 41 -5.59 -11.66 -13.58
C PRO A 41 -4.95 -12.09 -14.90
N GLN A 42 -3.77 -11.55 -15.25
CA GLN A 42 -3.06 -11.88 -16.50
C GLN A 42 -2.43 -13.26 -16.42
N MET A 43 -1.91 -13.65 -15.25
CA MET A 43 -1.44 -15.02 -15.04
C MET A 43 -2.56 -16.04 -15.27
N GLU A 44 -3.71 -15.81 -14.68
CA GLU A 44 -4.90 -16.65 -14.85
C GLU A 44 -5.38 -16.66 -16.30
N ALA A 45 -5.44 -15.49 -16.97
CA ALA A 45 -5.85 -15.37 -18.38
C ALA A 45 -4.93 -16.12 -19.36
N THR A 46 -3.64 -16.26 -19.01
CA THR A 46 -2.69 -17.09 -19.80
C THR A 46 -2.76 -18.58 -19.46
N GLY A 47 -3.67 -18.98 -18.57
CA GLY A 47 -3.84 -20.37 -18.17
C GLY A 47 -2.81 -20.84 -17.14
N TYR A 48 -2.06 -19.92 -16.48
CA TYR A 48 -1.15 -20.29 -15.39
C TYR A 48 -1.94 -20.88 -14.24
N LYS A 49 -1.45 -22.00 -13.68
CA LYS A 49 -2.11 -22.72 -12.59
C LYS A 49 -1.34 -22.55 -11.31
N PHE A 50 -2.09 -22.35 -10.22
CA PHE A 50 -1.57 -22.24 -8.86
C PHE A 50 -1.88 -23.52 -8.08
N TYR A 51 -0.93 -23.98 -7.30
CA TYR A 51 -1.06 -25.17 -6.47
C TYR A 51 -0.61 -24.85 -5.05
N ASN A 52 -1.30 -25.41 -4.06
CA ASN A 52 -0.87 -25.33 -2.67
C ASN A 52 0.34 -26.23 -2.39
N ASP A 53 0.83 -26.26 -1.15
CA ASP A 53 2.00 -27.05 -0.73
C ASP A 53 1.83 -28.55 -0.97
N GLN A 54 0.58 -29.05 -0.94
CA GLN A 54 0.26 -30.45 -1.22
C GLN A 54 0.17 -30.77 -2.71
N GLY A 55 0.28 -29.73 -3.58
CA GLY A 55 0.17 -29.87 -5.03
C GLY A 55 -1.26 -29.99 -5.54
N VAL A 56 -2.22 -29.54 -4.75
CA VAL A 56 -3.63 -29.45 -5.17
C VAL A 56 -3.85 -28.07 -5.80
N GLU A 57 -4.47 -28.04 -6.98
CA GLU A 57 -4.85 -26.77 -7.66
C GLU A 57 -5.79 -25.97 -6.77
N GLN A 58 -5.45 -24.69 -6.53
CA GLN A 58 -6.19 -23.82 -5.62
C GLN A 58 -6.07 -22.35 -6.09
N PRO A 59 -7.11 -21.50 -5.89
CA PRO A 59 -7.01 -20.07 -6.20
C PRO A 59 -5.85 -19.39 -5.48
N CYS A 60 -5.08 -18.58 -6.18
CA CYS A 60 -3.88 -17.92 -5.64
C CYS A 60 -4.16 -17.11 -4.37
N LEU A 61 -5.25 -16.32 -4.34
CA LEU A 61 -5.63 -15.55 -3.15
C LEU A 61 -5.91 -16.44 -1.92
N GLN A 62 -6.44 -17.66 -2.14
CA GLN A 62 -6.65 -18.60 -1.05
C GLN A 62 -5.31 -19.17 -0.54
N ILE A 63 -4.39 -19.52 -1.45
CA ILE A 63 -3.04 -19.99 -1.07
C ILE A 63 -2.31 -18.90 -0.25
N LEU A 64 -2.38 -17.64 -0.69
CA LEU A 64 -1.80 -16.52 0.05
C LEU A 64 -2.42 -16.36 1.44
N LYS A 65 -3.74 -16.47 1.55
CA LYS A 65 -4.46 -16.42 2.83
C LYS A 65 -4.05 -17.56 3.76
N ASP A 66 -3.92 -18.77 3.23
CA ASP A 66 -3.49 -19.95 3.98
C ASP A 66 -2.05 -19.78 4.52
N HIS A 67 -1.20 -19.00 3.82
CA HIS A 67 0.12 -18.58 4.29
C HIS A 67 0.10 -17.33 5.20
N GLY A 68 -1.07 -16.90 5.66
CA GLY A 68 -1.19 -15.81 6.63
C GLY A 68 -1.22 -14.38 6.04
N ILE A 69 -1.28 -14.23 4.72
CA ILE A 69 -1.51 -12.93 4.07
C ILE A 69 -2.91 -12.44 4.45
N ASN A 70 -2.99 -11.20 4.95
CA ASN A 70 -4.23 -10.58 5.41
C ASN A 70 -4.55 -9.25 4.71
N ALA A 71 -3.69 -8.81 3.79
CA ALA A 71 -3.87 -7.60 3.01
C ALA A 71 -3.33 -7.78 1.59
N ILE A 72 -3.96 -7.13 0.62
CA ILE A 72 -3.55 -7.11 -0.78
C ILE A 72 -3.28 -5.67 -1.21
N ARG A 73 -2.19 -5.48 -1.95
CA ARG A 73 -1.87 -4.24 -2.67
C ARG A 73 -2.16 -4.43 -4.14
N LEU A 74 -2.81 -3.44 -4.75
CA LEU A 74 -3.13 -3.41 -6.17
C LEU A 74 -2.67 -2.06 -6.74
N ARG A 75 -1.84 -2.10 -7.78
CA ARG A 75 -1.49 -0.90 -8.54
C ARG A 75 -2.57 -0.54 -9.54
N THR A 76 -2.62 0.73 -9.93
CA THR A 76 -3.48 1.21 -11.01
C THR A 76 -2.73 2.14 -11.94
N PHE A 77 -2.97 1.97 -13.26
CA PHE A 77 -2.43 2.79 -14.35
C PHE A 77 -3.55 3.61 -14.99
N VAL A 78 -3.20 4.73 -15.65
CA VAL A 78 -4.20 5.66 -16.22
C VAL A 78 -4.80 5.10 -17.50
N ASN A 79 -3.97 4.84 -18.53
CA ASN A 79 -4.39 4.22 -19.80
C ASN A 79 -3.38 3.14 -20.17
N PRO A 80 -3.41 1.99 -19.49
CA PRO A 80 -2.44 0.93 -19.72
C PRO A 80 -2.62 0.29 -21.10
N SER A 81 -1.54 -0.30 -21.62
CA SER A 81 -1.58 -1.21 -22.75
C SER A 81 -2.00 -2.61 -22.31
N ASP A 82 -2.20 -3.50 -23.28
CA ASP A 82 -2.46 -4.94 -23.03
C ASP A 82 -1.16 -5.75 -22.83
N HIS A 83 -0.03 -5.09 -22.59
CA HIS A 83 1.23 -5.81 -22.40
C HIS A 83 1.19 -6.63 -21.10
N ARG A 84 1.57 -7.90 -21.19
CA ARG A 84 1.38 -8.91 -20.14
C ARG A 84 1.88 -8.51 -18.75
N THR A 85 3.07 -7.88 -18.66
CA THR A 85 3.69 -7.47 -17.40
C THR A 85 3.69 -5.97 -17.16
N ASP A 86 3.73 -5.16 -18.23
CA ASP A 86 3.91 -3.70 -18.16
C ASP A 86 2.61 -2.92 -18.43
N GLY A 87 1.55 -3.62 -18.79
CA GLY A 87 0.22 -3.09 -19.04
C GLY A 87 -0.81 -3.57 -18.05
N HIS A 88 -2.06 -3.57 -18.48
CA HIS A 88 -3.19 -3.90 -17.61
C HIS A 88 -3.28 -3.01 -16.35
N CYS A 89 -3.92 -3.46 -15.30
CA CYS A 89 -4.14 -2.66 -14.09
C CYS A 89 -4.89 -1.35 -14.37
N SER A 90 -5.83 -1.37 -15.33
CA SER A 90 -6.80 -0.29 -15.52
C SER A 90 -7.67 -0.12 -14.27
N LYS A 91 -8.40 0.98 -14.21
CA LYS A 91 -9.40 1.21 -13.14
C LYS A 91 -10.37 0.03 -13.03
N GLU A 92 -10.89 -0.44 -14.16
CA GLU A 92 -11.86 -1.54 -14.23
C GLU A 92 -11.27 -2.86 -13.73
N GLU A 93 -10.05 -3.20 -14.15
CA GLU A 93 -9.32 -4.39 -13.68
C GLU A 93 -8.97 -4.30 -12.19
N THR A 94 -8.57 -3.12 -11.72
CA THR A 94 -8.29 -2.86 -10.31
C THR A 94 -9.55 -3.05 -9.44
N VAL A 95 -10.71 -2.53 -9.89
CA VAL A 95 -11.99 -2.73 -9.18
C VAL A 95 -12.40 -4.21 -9.17
N ALA A 96 -12.24 -4.91 -10.30
CA ALA A 96 -12.54 -6.34 -10.38
C ALA A 96 -11.68 -7.17 -9.42
N MET A 97 -10.39 -6.88 -9.33
CA MET A 97 -9.50 -7.53 -8.34
C MET A 97 -9.84 -7.15 -6.91
N ALA A 98 -10.17 -5.88 -6.65
CA ALA A 98 -10.56 -5.40 -5.33
C ALA A 98 -11.84 -6.10 -4.80
N LEU A 99 -12.79 -6.45 -5.67
CA LEU A 99 -13.95 -7.26 -5.31
C LEU A 99 -13.53 -8.66 -4.85
N ARG A 100 -12.59 -9.31 -5.53
CA ARG A 100 -12.05 -10.62 -5.12
C ARG A 100 -11.35 -10.55 -3.77
N VAL A 101 -10.59 -9.47 -3.51
CA VAL A 101 -9.93 -9.22 -2.22
C VAL A 101 -10.97 -9.06 -1.11
N LYS A 102 -12.05 -8.30 -1.36
CA LYS A 102 -13.17 -8.12 -0.44
C LYS A 102 -13.86 -9.45 -0.11
N GLU A 103 -14.13 -10.29 -1.12
CA GLU A 103 -14.73 -11.62 -0.93
C GLU A 103 -13.86 -12.53 -0.05
N MET A 104 -12.54 -12.39 -0.13
CA MET A 104 -11.60 -13.10 0.74
C MET A 104 -11.54 -12.53 2.17
N GLY A 105 -12.18 -11.38 2.44
CA GLY A 105 -12.12 -10.70 3.73
C GLY A 105 -10.74 -10.13 4.07
N MET A 106 -9.94 -9.80 3.06
CA MET A 106 -8.62 -9.20 3.22
C MET A 106 -8.71 -7.67 3.17
N LYS A 107 -7.77 -6.99 3.81
CA LYS A 107 -7.57 -5.53 3.70
C LYS A 107 -7.00 -5.17 2.32
N LEU A 108 -7.20 -3.92 1.91
CA LEU A 108 -6.82 -3.45 0.58
C LEU A 108 -5.97 -2.18 0.64
N MET A 109 -4.90 -2.18 -0.15
CA MET A 109 -4.11 -1.01 -0.51
C MET A 109 -4.22 -0.76 -2.00
N ILE A 110 -4.47 0.49 -2.41
CA ILE A 110 -4.40 0.91 -3.82
C ILE A 110 -3.13 1.74 -4.01
N ASP A 111 -2.42 1.45 -5.09
CA ASP A 111 -1.18 2.12 -5.46
C ASP A 111 -1.33 2.86 -6.80
N PHE A 112 -1.40 4.19 -6.75
CA PHE A 112 -1.52 5.03 -7.92
C PHE A 112 -0.14 5.30 -8.53
N HIS A 113 0.12 4.79 -9.73
CA HIS A 113 1.34 5.10 -10.47
C HIS A 113 1.28 6.45 -11.21
N TYR A 114 0.08 6.96 -11.51
CA TYR A 114 -0.15 8.16 -12.34
C TYR A 114 0.64 8.14 -13.67
N SER A 115 0.68 6.98 -14.27
CA SER A 115 1.36 6.67 -15.53
C SER A 115 0.55 5.62 -16.29
N ASP A 116 0.86 5.40 -17.57
CA ASP A 116 0.24 4.33 -18.37
C ASP A 116 0.93 2.97 -18.18
N SER A 117 2.03 2.95 -17.43
CA SER A 117 2.81 1.77 -17.05
C SER A 117 3.57 2.03 -15.76
N TRP A 118 4.61 1.26 -15.48
CA TRP A 118 5.45 1.41 -14.29
C TRP A 118 5.94 2.84 -14.06
N ALA A 119 5.68 3.38 -12.87
CA ALA A 119 6.41 4.46 -12.27
C ALA A 119 7.36 3.86 -11.22
N ASP A 120 8.65 4.19 -11.29
CA ASP A 120 9.70 3.68 -10.41
C ASP A 120 10.78 4.77 -10.20
N PRO A 121 11.82 4.54 -9.36
CA PRO A 121 12.84 5.56 -9.11
C PRO A 121 13.59 6.05 -10.35
N GLY A 122 13.61 5.27 -11.44
CA GLY A 122 14.27 5.59 -12.71
C GLY A 122 13.35 6.26 -13.73
N LYS A 123 12.03 6.17 -13.56
CA LYS A 123 11.06 6.76 -14.49
C LYS A 123 9.73 7.10 -13.80
N GLN A 124 9.29 8.32 -14.01
CA GLN A 124 8.04 8.85 -13.49
C GLN A 124 7.31 9.59 -14.63
N ASN A 125 7.00 8.81 -15.70
CA ASN A 125 6.46 9.37 -16.93
C ASN A 125 5.00 9.82 -16.74
N LYS A 126 4.66 10.98 -17.29
CA LYS A 126 3.26 11.38 -17.42
C LYS A 126 2.51 10.40 -18.33
N PRO A 127 1.23 10.09 -18.05
CA PRO A 127 0.38 9.41 -19.01
C PRO A 127 0.38 10.13 -20.37
N ALA A 128 0.24 9.40 -21.45
CA ALA A 128 0.23 9.97 -22.81
C ALA A 128 -0.84 11.08 -22.95
N ALA A 129 -2.01 10.87 -22.33
CA ALA A 129 -3.09 11.85 -22.32
C ALA A 129 -2.73 13.17 -21.62
N TRP A 130 -1.81 13.14 -20.62
CA TRP A 130 -1.41 14.33 -19.83
C TRP A 130 -0.10 14.94 -20.29
N LYS A 131 0.58 14.33 -21.27
CA LYS A 131 1.95 14.70 -21.67
C LYS A 131 2.13 16.19 -21.97
N ASN A 132 1.15 16.79 -22.62
CA ASN A 132 1.19 18.20 -23.05
C ASN A 132 0.36 19.13 -22.16
N HIS A 133 -0.19 18.66 -21.06
CA HIS A 133 -0.96 19.49 -20.14
C HIS A 133 -0.03 20.45 -19.40
N PRO A 134 -0.43 21.73 -19.24
CA PRO A 134 0.26 22.64 -18.38
C PRO A 134 0.15 22.19 -16.92
N PHE A 135 1.06 22.64 -16.08
CA PHE A 135 1.14 22.20 -14.68
C PHE A 135 -0.20 22.31 -13.91
N GLU A 136 -0.95 23.38 -14.09
CA GLU A 136 -2.25 23.57 -13.43
C GLU A 136 -3.27 22.49 -13.85
N GLN A 137 -3.22 22.06 -15.09
CA GLN A 137 -4.06 20.95 -15.55
C GLN A 137 -3.59 19.62 -14.97
N LEU A 138 -2.27 19.37 -14.86
CA LEU A 138 -1.75 18.15 -14.21
C LEU A 138 -2.22 18.03 -12.76
N VAL A 139 -2.28 19.13 -12.04
CA VAL A 139 -2.82 19.17 -10.67
C VAL A 139 -4.29 18.74 -10.65
N THR A 140 -5.08 19.17 -11.65
CA THR A 140 -6.47 18.75 -11.82
C THR A 140 -6.57 17.28 -12.22
N ASP A 141 -5.75 16.83 -13.18
CA ASP A 141 -5.74 15.44 -13.66
C ASP A 141 -5.47 14.45 -12.54
N VAL A 142 -4.50 14.74 -11.65
CA VAL A 142 -4.21 13.90 -10.48
C VAL A 142 -5.44 13.81 -9.57
N TYR A 143 -6.10 14.93 -9.32
CA TYR A 143 -7.30 14.94 -8.49
C TYR A 143 -8.43 14.13 -9.13
N ASP A 144 -8.75 14.42 -10.38
CA ASP A 144 -9.90 13.85 -11.08
C ASP A 144 -9.72 12.33 -11.26
N TYR A 145 -8.54 11.88 -11.68
CA TYR A 145 -8.25 10.45 -11.82
C TYR A 145 -8.32 9.72 -10.47
N THR A 146 -7.78 10.31 -9.41
CA THR A 146 -7.87 9.71 -8.07
C THR A 146 -9.32 9.61 -7.61
N VAL A 147 -10.13 10.67 -7.79
CA VAL A 147 -11.57 10.66 -7.48
C VAL A 147 -12.29 9.60 -8.31
N GLU A 148 -11.96 9.48 -9.59
CA GLU A 148 -12.57 8.50 -10.50
C GLU A 148 -12.37 7.06 -10.00
N VAL A 149 -11.12 6.66 -9.73
CA VAL A 149 -10.79 5.31 -9.24
C VAL A 149 -11.40 5.05 -7.88
N MET A 150 -11.23 5.98 -6.94
CA MET A 150 -11.75 5.85 -5.57
C MET A 150 -13.30 5.79 -5.56
N THR A 151 -13.97 6.53 -6.45
CA THR A 151 -15.42 6.49 -6.61
C THR A 151 -15.87 5.14 -7.16
N ALA A 152 -15.19 4.60 -8.17
CA ALA A 152 -15.49 3.29 -8.72
C ALA A 152 -15.37 2.17 -7.66
N LEU A 153 -14.35 2.24 -6.80
CA LEU A 153 -14.20 1.33 -5.65
C LEU A 153 -15.34 1.49 -4.65
N ARG A 154 -15.66 2.73 -4.26
CA ARG A 154 -16.76 3.01 -3.32
C ARG A 154 -18.10 2.50 -3.86
N ASP A 155 -18.40 2.73 -5.14
CA ASP A 155 -19.64 2.32 -5.77
C ASP A 155 -19.75 0.80 -5.90
N ALA A 156 -18.61 0.09 -5.92
CA ALA A 156 -18.51 -1.36 -5.75
C ALA A 156 -18.58 -1.81 -4.27
N GLY A 157 -18.81 -0.88 -3.34
CA GLY A 157 -18.89 -1.15 -1.91
C GLY A 157 -17.53 -1.49 -1.28
N ILE A 158 -16.45 -0.93 -1.81
CA ILE A 158 -15.07 -1.15 -1.35
C ILE A 158 -14.51 0.15 -0.79
N THR A 159 -13.92 0.06 0.39
CA THR A 159 -13.16 1.15 1.03
C THR A 159 -11.74 0.62 1.28
N PRO A 160 -10.74 1.04 0.50
CA PRO A 160 -9.36 0.63 0.78
C PRO A 160 -8.89 1.22 2.11
N GLU A 161 -8.17 0.44 2.90
CA GLU A 161 -7.56 0.92 4.14
C GLU A 161 -6.44 1.92 3.85
N TRP A 162 -5.70 1.70 2.77
CA TRP A 162 -4.55 2.52 2.39
C TRP A 162 -4.57 2.88 0.91
N VAL A 163 -4.04 4.05 0.62
CA VAL A 163 -3.88 4.54 -0.76
C VAL A 163 -2.50 5.18 -0.89
N GLN A 164 -1.68 4.67 -1.80
CA GLN A 164 -0.43 5.30 -2.20
C GLN A 164 -0.69 6.37 -3.24
N VAL A 165 -0.22 7.58 -2.98
CA VAL A 165 -0.23 8.71 -3.93
C VAL A 165 1.14 8.79 -4.58
N GLY A 166 1.29 8.06 -5.67
CA GLY A 166 2.55 7.82 -6.37
C GLY A 166 3.33 6.60 -5.85
N ASN A 167 4.04 5.93 -6.76
CA ASN A 167 4.90 4.79 -6.48
C ASN A 167 6.38 5.20 -6.53
N GLU A 168 7.14 4.86 -5.47
CA GLU A 168 8.59 5.11 -5.35
C GLU A 168 9.03 6.52 -5.78
N ILE A 169 8.37 7.53 -5.22
CA ILE A 169 8.50 8.94 -5.60
C ILE A 169 9.75 9.64 -5.06
N SER A 170 10.84 8.92 -4.89
CA SER A 170 12.12 9.49 -4.38
C SER A 170 12.64 10.65 -5.22
N GLY A 171 12.45 10.60 -6.54
CA GLY A 171 12.74 11.67 -7.49
C GLY A 171 11.55 12.57 -7.81
N GLY A 172 10.42 12.40 -7.12
CA GLY A 172 9.14 13.03 -7.44
C GLY A 172 8.27 12.16 -8.34
N MET A 173 7.24 12.74 -8.97
CA MET A 173 6.29 12.06 -9.86
C MET A 173 5.97 12.92 -11.08
N LEU A 174 5.40 12.34 -12.16
CA LEU A 174 4.94 13.07 -13.35
C LEU A 174 6.02 14.00 -13.94
N TRP A 175 7.21 13.45 -14.19
CA TRP A 175 8.35 14.21 -14.69
C TRP A 175 8.08 14.88 -16.05
N PRO A 176 8.70 16.09 -16.28
CA PRO A 176 9.59 16.83 -15.39
C PRO A 176 8.87 17.70 -14.34
N ASP A 177 7.56 17.93 -14.45
CA ASP A 177 6.80 18.94 -13.68
C ASP A 177 6.78 18.66 -12.18
N GLY A 178 6.61 17.41 -11.77
CA GLY A 178 6.61 17.00 -10.37
C GLY A 178 7.95 16.41 -9.88
N SER A 179 9.06 16.68 -10.60
CA SER A 179 10.40 16.29 -10.13
C SER A 179 10.84 17.16 -8.95
N ASN A 180 11.29 16.53 -7.85
CA ASN A 180 11.83 17.26 -6.70
C ASN A 180 13.18 17.94 -6.98
N ALA A 181 13.92 17.48 -7.99
CA ALA A 181 15.12 18.19 -8.48
C ALA A 181 14.75 19.52 -9.16
N GLY A 182 13.52 19.63 -9.68
CA GLY A 182 12.99 20.87 -10.27
C GLY A 182 12.29 21.75 -9.24
N SER A 183 11.29 21.21 -8.54
CA SER A 183 10.46 22.01 -7.62
C SER A 183 9.74 21.15 -6.57
N TRP A 184 10.15 21.27 -5.32
CA TRP A 184 9.40 20.69 -4.19
C TRP A 184 8.00 21.27 -4.07
N THR A 185 7.81 22.53 -4.41
CA THR A 185 6.48 23.18 -4.37
C THR A 185 5.52 22.54 -5.38
N GLN A 186 5.98 22.25 -6.61
CA GLN A 186 5.16 21.58 -7.61
C GLN A 186 4.84 20.16 -7.21
N LEU A 187 5.85 19.38 -6.78
CA LEU A 187 5.63 18.04 -6.26
C LEU A 187 4.61 18.01 -5.13
N THR A 188 4.76 18.92 -4.16
CA THR A 188 3.83 19.01 -3.02
C THR A 188 2.38 19.31 -3.49
N ARG A 189 2.20 20.16 -4.48
CA ARG A 189 0.87 20.47 -5.02
C ARG A 189 0.21 19.24 -5.65
N LEU A 190 0.95 18.47 -6.43
CA LEU A 190 0.46 17.21 -7.02
C LEU A 190 0.06 16.21 -5.93
N ILE A 191 0.95 15.96 -4.98
CA ILE A 191 0.71 15.00 -3.87
C ILE A 191 -0.47 15.45 -3.02
N ASN A 192 -0.53 16.73 -2.64
CA ASN A 192 -1.63 17.25 -1.83
C ASN A 192 -2.98 17.13 -2.55
N LYS A 193 -3.01 17.24 -3.87
CA LYS A 193 -4.23 17.03 -4.66
C LYS A 193 -4.66 15.57 -4.69
N GLY A 194 -3.73 14.64 -4.84
CA GLY A 194 -4.02 13.21 -4.68
C GLY A 194 -4.55 12.88 -3.27
N TYR A 195 -3.89 13.43 -2.23
CA TYR A 195 -4.36 13.32 -0.85
C TYR A 195 -5.79 13.82 -0.68
N ASP A 196 -6.07 15.05 -1.13
CA ASP A 196 -7.39 15.67 -1.00
C ASP A 196 -8.46 14.87 -1.75
N ALA A 197 -8.14 14.33 -2.93
CA ALA A 197 -9.03 13.46 -3.70
C ALA A 197 -9.37 12.17 -2.94
N VAL A 198 -8.38 11.49 -2.36
CA VAL A 198 -8.62 10.31 -1.51
C VAL A 198 -9.56 10.67 -0.36
N LYS A 199 -9.26 11.74 0.38
CA LYS A 199 -10.06 12.15 1.54
C LYS A 199 -11.46 12.63 1.17
N THR A 200 -11.66 13.15 -0.03
CA THR A 200 -12.98 13.54 -0.54
C THR A 200 -13.89 12.32 -0.73
N VAL A 201 -13.37 11.21 -1.26
CA VAL A 201 -14.17 10.02 -1.54
C VAL A 201 -14.19 9.05 -0.36
N SER A 202 -13.06 8.89 0.32
CA SER A 202 -12.86 7.98 1.45
C SER A 202 -12.08 8.64 2.58
N PRO A 203 -12.74 9.39 3.48
CA PRO A 203 -12.08 10.10 4.58
C PRO A 203 -11.28 9.20 5.53
N THR A 204 -11.68 7.94 5.65
CA THR A 204 -11.06 6.94 6.54
C THR A 204 -9.81 6.29 5.95
N SER A 205 -9.65 6.25 4.63
CA SER A 205 -8.46 5.70 3.98
C SER A 205 -7.22 6.50 4.37
N LYS A 206 -6.14 5.81 4.78
CA LYS A 206 -4.86 6.45 5.08
C LYS A 206 -4.02 6.59 3.82
N VAL A 207 -3.45 7.78 3.62
CA VAL A 207 -2.60 8.06 2.47
C VAL A 207 -1.15 7.79 2.81
N ILE A 208 -0.50 7.03 1.93
CA ILE A 208 0.91 6.62 2.04
C ILE A 208 1.74 7.38 1.01
N LEU A 209 2.90 7.88 1.40
CA LEU A 209 3.96 8.28 0.48
C LEU A 209 5.05 7.23 0.46
N HIS A 210 5.38 6.75 -0.73
CA HIS A 210 6.27 5.62 -0.96
C HIS A 210 7.62 6.07 -1.52
N VAL A 211 8.70 5.82 -0.78
CA VAL A 211 10.10 6.15 -1.13
C VAL A 211 10.93 4.87 -1.16
N ASP A 212 11.82 4.73 -2.14
CA ASP A 212 12.70 3.56 -2.29
C ASP A 212 13.89 3.57 -1.31
N LYS A 213 14.62 2.43 -1.24
CA LYS A 213 15.82 2.25 -0.40
C LYS A 213 15.59 2.51 1.08
N GLY A 214 14.64 1.78 1.67
CA GLY A 214 14.22 1.92 3.08
C GLY A 214 15.34 1.78 4.11
N ASN A 215 16.52 1.28 3.75
CA ASN A 215 17.71 1.22 4.59
C ASN A 215 18.57 2.51 4.52
N ASP A 216 18.27 3.48 3.64
CA ASP A 216 19.00 4.75 3.51
C ASP A 216 18.33 5.84 4.35
N ASN A 217 18.64 5.89 5.64
CA ASN A 217 18.11 6.91 6.56
C ASN A 217 18.44 8.33 6.14
N GLY A 218 19.63 8.57 5.53
CA GLY A 218 20.02 9.89 5.05
C GLY A 218 19.08 10.40 3.97
N ARG A 219 18.74 9.54 2.99
CA ARG A 219 17.75 9.82 1.94
C ARG A 219 16.38 10.12 2.53
N PHE A 220 15.91 9.29 3.46
CA PHE A 220 14.60 9.44 4.09
C PHE A 220 14.50 10.75 4.88
N ARG A 221 15.51 11.10 5.68
CA ARG A 221 15.55 12.39 6.37
C ARG A 221 15.48 13.54 5.39
N TRP A 222 16.33 13.53 4.37
CA TRP A 222 16.35 14.59 3.35
C TRP A 222 14.98 14.72 2.67
N TRP A 223 14.38 13.60 2.28
CA TRP A 223 13.10 13.61 1.57
C TRP A 223 11.96 14.12 2.44
N PHE A 224 11.79 13.56 3.63
CA PHE A 224 10.68 13.92 4.53
C PHE A 224 10.88 15.26 5.24
N ASP A 225 12.10 15.76 5.43
CA ASP A 225 12.34 17.13 5.88
C ASP A 225 11.87 18.14 4.82
N ASN A 226 12.14 17.89 3.53
CA ASN A 226 11.61 18.71 2.44
C ASN A 226 10.09 18.60 2.33
N ALA A 227 9.51 17.41 2.47
CA ALA A 227 8.06 17.21 2.50
C ALA A 227 7.41 18.04 3.63
N LYS A 228 7.98 18.00 4.83
CA LYS A 228 7.54 18.79 5.99
C LYS A 228 7.68 20.29 5.74
N ALA A 229 8.81 20.76 5.22
CA ALA A 229 9.06 22.16 4.92
C ALA A 229 8.08 22.74 3.88
N ASN A 230 7.57 21.91 2.97
CA ASN A 230 6.60 22.29 1.95
C ASN A 230 5.14 21.98 2.33
N ASN A 231 4.85 21.55 3.56
CA ASN A 231 3.50 21.19 4.04
C ASN A 231 2.83 20.09 3.21
N MET A 232 3.60 19.07 2.84
CA MET A 232 3.10 17.90 2.11
C MET A 232 2.20 17.05 3.03
N LYS A 233 1.05 16.62 2.51
CA LYS A 233 0.03 15.88 3.25
C LYS A 233 0.22 14.37 3.07
N TYR A 234 0.27 13.64 4.18
CA TYR A 234 0.29 12.17 4.21
C TYR A 234 0.01 11.65 5.62
N ASP A 235 -0.36 10.39 5.72
CA ASP A 235 -0.68 9.71 6.98
C ASP A 235 0.42 8.72 7.36
N ILE A 236 1.02 8.00 6.40
CA ILE A 236 1.97 6.92 6.61
C ILE A 236 3.21 7.13 5.71
N ILE A 237 4.39 6.78 6.24
CA ILE A 237 5.62 6.68 5.47
C ILE A 237 5.74 5.25 4.95
N GLY A 238 5.63 5.07 3.64
CA GLY A 238 5.87 3.81 2.93
C GLY A 238 7.29 3.73 2.41
N LEU A 239 7.84 2.53 2.41
CA LEU A 239 9.19 2.32 1.89
C LEU A 239 9.33 0.96 1.18
N SER A 240 10.20 0.92 0.15
CA SER A 240 10.68 -0.33 -0.43
C SER A 240 11.96 -0.77 0.29
N TYR A 241 12.11 -2.09 0.46
CA TYR A 241 13.35 -2.68 0.93
C TYR A 241 13.72 -3.89 0.10
N TYR A 242 14.79 -3.74 -0.71
CA TYR A 242 15.32 -4.78 -1.60
C TYR A 242 16.84 -4.81 -1.53
N PRO A 243 17.45 -5.71 -0.76
CA PRO A 243 18.91 -5.90 -0.80
C PRO A 243 19.43 -6.18 -2.22
N TYR A 244 18.65 -6.89 -3.03
CA TYR A 244 19.00 -7.22 -4.42
C TYR A 244 19.30 -5.98 -5.29
N TRP A 245 18.60 -4.86 -5.08
CA TRP A 245 18.78 -3.62 -5.84
C TRP A 245 19.82 -2.65 -5.22
N LEU A 246 20.42 -3.02 -4.09
CA LEU A 246 21.54 -2.26 -3.53
C LEU A 246 22.82 -2.55 -4.32
N GLU A 247 23.80 -1.64 -4.24
CA GLU A 247 25.10 -1.82 -4.90
C GLU A 247 25.75 -3.14 -4.45
N GLY A 248 26.12 -3.97 -5.42
CA GLY A 248 26.69 -5.28 -5.17
C GLY A 248 25.70 -6.36 -4.73
N SER A 249 24.41 -6.08 -4.72
CA SER A 249 23.36 -7.02 -4.29
C SER A 249 23.73 -7.79 -3.01
N PRO A 250 23.97 -7.06 -1.89
CA PRO A 250 24.47 -7.67 -0.66
C PRO A 250 23.43 -8.61 -0.04
N ASP A 251 23.90 -9.51 0.82
CA ASP A 251 23.00 -10.25 1.69
C ASP A 251 22.22 -9.29 2.61
N TYR A 252 20.96 -9.65 2.90
CA TYR A 252 20.07 -8.80 3.72
C TYR A 252 20.65 -8.48 5.11
N THR A 253 21.48 -9.36 5.68
CA THR A 253 22.11 -9.17 7.00
C THR A 253 23.00 -7.94 7.06
N LEU A 254 23.46 -7.44 5.91
CA LEU A 254 24.30 -6.22 5.82
C LEU A 254 23.50 -4.91 5.80
N SER A 255 22.15 -4.97 5.72
CA SER A 255 21.34 -3.75 5.56
C SER A 255 20.01 -3.77 6.33
N VAL A 256 19.58 -4.91 6.90
CA VAL A 256 18.31 -5.01 7.62
C VAL A 256 18.31 -4.22 8.94
N ASP A 257 19.46 -4.08 9.58
CA ASP A 257 19.59 -3.24 10.78
C ASP A 257 19.44 -1.75 10.44
N ASP A 258 19.99 -1.31 9.30
CA ASP A 258 19.81 0.05 8.81
C ASP A 258 18.34 0.34 8.46
N LEU A 259 17.61 -0.64 7.91
CA LEU A 259 16.15 -0.55 7.76
C LEU A 259 15.48 -0.30 9.12
N GLY A 260 15.82 -1.10 10.14
CA GLY A 260 15.27 -0.95 11.49
C GLY A 260 15.54 0.43 12.09
N LEU A 261 16.77 0.92 11.95
CA LEU A 261 17.16 2.27 12.40
C LEU A 261 16.36 3.36 11.66
N ASN A 262 16.17 3.22 10.35
CA ASN A 262 15.39 4.17 9.58
C ASN A 262 13.92 4.18 10.01
N LEU A 263 13.29 3.03 10.20
CA LEU A 263 11.90 2.94 10.68
C LEU A 263 11.71 3.68 12.02
N LEU A 264 12.61 3.45 12.97
CA LEU A 264 12.58 4.10 14.30
C LEU A 264 12.76 5.62 14.19
N ASP A 265 13.71 6.07 13.36
CA ASP A 265 13.97 7.49 13.15
C ASP A 265 12.80 8.21 12.48
N MET A 266 12.19 7.61 11.47
CA MET A 266 11.01 8.19 10.78
C MET A 266 9.84 8.38 11.74
N VAL A 267 9.56 7.39 12.59
CA VAL A 267 8.51 7.51 13.59
C VAL A 267 8.84 8.58 14.64
N SER A 268 10.08 8.58 15.14
CA SER A 268 10.53 9.57 16.13
C SER A 268 10.47 11.01 15.60
N ARG A 269 10.93 11.20 14.35
CA ARG A 269 11.11 12.53 13.75
C ARG A 269 9.81 13.14 13.22
N TYR A 270 8.94 12.32 12.63
CA TYR A 270 7.73 12.80 11.96
C TYR A 270 6.43 12.39 12.67
N GLY A 271 6.49 11.53 13.67
CA GLY A 271 5.32 11.09 14.43
C GLY A 271 4.33 10.21 13.64
N LYS A 272 4.68 9.83 12.40
CA LYS A 272 3.84 9.05 11.50
C LYS A 272 4.00 7.55 11.71
N GLU A 273 3.01 6.77 11.23
CA GLU A 273 3.16 5.33 11.06
C GLU A 273 4.15 5.04 9.92
N VAL A 274 4.77 3.87 9.94
CA VAL A 274 5.69 3.38 8.90
C VAL A 274 5.27 2.00 8.42
N MET A 275 5.53 1.69 7.15
CA MET A 275 5.16 0.41 6.53
C MET A 275 6.16 0.07 5.41
N VAL A 276 6.65 -1.16 5.39
CA VAL A 276 7.35 -1.68 4.21
C VAL A 276 6.27 -2.07 3.21
N VAL A 277 6.04 -1.20 2.23
CA VAL A 277 4.96 -1.38 1.25
C VAL A 277 5.40 -2.19 0.04
N GLU A 278 6.72 -2.47 -0.06
CA GLU A 278 7.26 -3.26 -1.15
C GLU A 278 8.58 -3.94 -0.77
N THR A 279 8.65 -5.25 -1.00
CA THR A 279 9.86 -6.07 -0.86
C THR A 279 9.79 -7.30 -1.74
N GLY A 280 10.90 -7.99 -1.90
CA GLY A 280 11.02 -9.28 -2.55
C GLY A 280 12.44 -9.83 -2.40
N GLY A 281 12.59 -11.15 -2.49
CA GLY A 281 13.87 -11.83 -2.43
C GLY A 281 14.04 -12.82 -3.57
N GLU A 282 15.27 -13.24 -3.85
CA GLU A 282 15.61 -14.06 -5.01
C GLU A 282 14.90 -15.42 -4.97
N ASP A 283 14.21 -15.76 -6.05
CA ASP A 283 13.44 -17.00 -6.22
C ASP A 283 14.28 -18.27 -6.12
N ASN A 284 15.58 -18.18 -6.44
CA ASN A 284 16.57 -19.27 -6.33
C ASN A 284 17.24 -19.35 -4.94
N LYS A 285 16.90 -18.43 -4.01
CA LYS A 285 17.39 -18.41 -2.62
C LYS A 285 16.22 -18.34 -1.61
N PRO A 286 15.26 -19.27 -1.65
CA PRO A 286 14.03 -19.15 -0.87
C PRO A 286 14.26 -19.17 0.65
N GLN A 287 15.30 -19.85 1.16
CA GLN A 287 15.66 -19.79 2.57
C GLN A 287 16.16 -18.40 2.98
N ASN A 288 17.05 -17.79 2.19
CA ASN A 288 17.55 -16.44 2.46
C ASN A 288 16.40 -15.42 2.40
N THR A 289 15.45 -15.58 1.45
CA THR A 289 14.25 -14.76 1.36
C THR A 289 13.35 -14.93 2.59
N TYR A 290 13.15 -16.16 3.07
CA TYR A 290 12.43 -16.44 4.32
C TYR A 290 13.07 -15.71 5.51
N ASP A 291 14.38 -15.90 5.70
CA ASP A 291 15.12 -15.31 6.83
C ASP A 291 15.08 -13.76 6.76
N MET A 292 15.22 -13.19 5.57
CA MET A 292 15.08 -11.75 5.32
C MET A 292 13.68 -11.24 5.74
N LEU A 293 12.62 -11.93 5.34
CA LEU A 293 11.24 -11.55 5.65
C LEU A 293 10.96 -11.61 7.16
N ILE A 294 11.49 -12.63 7.86
CA ILE A 294 11.37 -12.71 9.32
C ILE A 294 12.11 -11.54 9.98
N ALA A 295 13.38 -11.31 9.63
CA ALA A 295 14.17 -10.22 10.20
C ALA A 295 13.51 -8.86 9.96
N MET A 296 13.01 -8.61 8.75
CA MET A 296 12.32 -7.38 8.42
C MET A 296 11.02 -7.19 9.22
N GLN A 297 10.18 -8.24 9.35
CA GLN A 297 8.97 -8.16 10.16
C GLN A 297 9.28 -7.86 11.63
N GLU A 298 10.36 -8.42 12.18
CA GLU A 298 10.82 -8.11 13.53
C GLU A 298 11.20 -6.63 13.69
N LYS A 299 11.94 -6.05 12.70
CA LYS A 299 12.26 -4.61 12.70
C LYS A 299 11.00 -3.74 12.67
N VAL A 300 10.02 -4.10 11.85
CA VAL A 300 8.75 -3.35 11.78
C VAL A 300 7.95 -3.50 13.08
N LYS A 301 7.85 -4.71 13.66
CA LYS A 301 7.14 -4.96 14.93
C LYS A 301 7.82 -4.25 16.12
N ALA A 302 9.14 -4.08 16.08
CA ALA A 302 9.90 -3.39 17.13
C ALA A 302 9.64 -1.87 17.18
N VAL A 303 8.97 -1.29 16.18
CA VAL A 303 8.63 0.14 16.17
C VAL A 303 7.63 0.47 17.28
N PRO A 304 7.94 1.43 18.19
CA PRO A 304 7.11 1.74 19.35
C PRO A 304 5.69 2.21 18.97
N GLY A 305 4.74 1.97 19.88
CA GLY A 305 3.37 2.47 19.79
C GLY A 305 2.57 1.87 18.64
N HIS A 306 2.92 0.65 18.19
CA HIS A 306 2.30 -0.05 17.06
C HIS A 306 2.35 0.75 15.74
N LYS A 307 3.32 1.67 15.63
CA LYS A 307 3.47 2.51 14.42
C LYS A 307 4.16 1.80 13.26
N GLY A 308 4.80 0.66 13.48
CA GLY A 308 5.25 -0.27 12.44
C GLY A 308 4.06 -1.12 12.00
N ARG A 309 3.50 -0.83 10.81
CA ARG A 309 2.19 -1.37 10.42
C ARG A 309 2.25 -2.72 9.74
N GLY A 310 3.31 -3.03 9.03
CA GLY A 310 3.42 -4.30 8.33
C GLY A 310 4.35 -4.28 7.12
N VAL A 311 4.27 -5.36 6.36
CA VAL A 311 5.14 -5.66 5.21
C VAL A 311 4.29 -6.18 4.06
N PHE A 312 4.57 -5.69 2.83
CA PHE A 312 3.98 -6.20 1.59
C PHE A 312 5.07 -6.81 0.70
N TYR A 313 4.88 -8.06 0.30
CA TYR A 313 5.69 -8.71 -0.73
C TYR A 313 5.17 -8.33 -2.12
N TRP A 314 6.06 -7.86 -3.01
CA TRP A 314 5.68 -7.46 -4.36
C TRP A 314 5.66 -8.67 -5.30
N GLU A 315 4.49 -8.97 -5.87
CA GLU A 315 4.23 -10.04 -6.83
C GLU A 315 4.82 -11.40 -6.42
N PRO A 316 4.56 -11.88 -5.18
CA PRO A 316 5.12 -13.17 -4.72
C PRO A 316 4.76 -14.31 -5.65
N GLN A 317 3.54 -14.31 -6.23
CA GLN A 317 3.02 -15.32 -7.14
C GLN A 317 3.61 -15.22 -8.55
N GLY A 318 4.30 -14.13 -8.88
CA GLY A 318 4.83 -13.83 -10.21
C GLY A 318 6.03 -14.70 -10.58
N ALA A 319 5.86 -16.04 -10.60
CA ALA A 319 6.92 -16.98 -10.91
C ALA A 319 7.78 -16.55 -12.11
N ARG A 320 9.10 -16.68 -12.00
CA ARG A 320 10.06 -16.30 -13.07
C ARG A 320 9.74 -16.95 -14.42
N SER A 321 9.21 -18.15 -14.42
CA SER A 321 8.80 -18.86 -15.66
C SER A 321 7.69 -18.13 -16.42
N TRP A 322 6.90 -17.29 -15.76
CA TRP A 322 5.85 -16.50 -16.34
C TRP A 322 6.27 -15.03 -16.52
N SER A 323 6.84 -14.42 -15.49
CA SER A 323 7.07 -12.97 -15.40
C SER A 323 8.46 -12.52 -15.81
N TRP A 324 9.47 -13.42 -15.84
CA TRP A 324 10.91 -13.13 -15.90
C TRP A 324 11.45 -12.40 -14.65
N TYR A 325 10.62 -12.14 -13.66
CA TYR A 325 11.00 -11.47 -12.44
C TYR A 325 11.75 -12.40 -11.48
N ALA A 326 12.91 -11.94 -11.02
CA ALA A 326 13.83 -12.76 -10.24
C ALA A 326 13.48 -12.83 -8.75
N LEU A 327 12.60 -11.96 -8.26
CA LEU A 327 12.36 -11.80 -6.83
C LEU A 327 10.96 -12.30 -6.43
N SER A 328 10.44 -13.33 -7.12
CA SER A 328 9.17 -13.96 -6.75
C SER A 328 9.36 -15.00 -5.64
N ALA A 329 8.27 -15.31 -4.95
CA ALA A 329 8.23 -16.39 -3.96
C ALA A 329 7.50 -17.64 -4.47
N TRP A 330 7.43 -17.82 -5.80
CA TRP A 330 6.75 -18.95 -6.46
C TRP A 330 7.68 -19.72 -7.38
N GLY A 331 7.63 -21.04 -7.27
CA GLY A 331 8.39 -21.93 -8.14
C GLY A 331 7.76 -22.08 -9.53
N SER A 332 8.54 -22.57 -10.50
CA SER A 332 8.06 -22.88 -11.86
C SER A 332 6.99 -23.98 -11.90
N ASN A 333 6.82 -24.73 -10.81
CA ASN A 333 5.79 -25.75 -10.63
C ASN A 333 4.43 -25.17 -10.17
N GLY A 334 4.29 -23.86 -10.10
CA GLY A 334 3.06 -23.18 -9.68
C GLY A 334 2.80 -23.19 -8.16
N ARG A 335 3.79 -23.58 -7.35
CA ARG A 335 3.67 -23.65 -5.89
C ARG A 335 4.43 -22.52 -5.21
N PRO A 336 3.96 -22.04 -4.03
CA PRO A 336 4.75 -21.14 -3.22
C PRO A 336 6.07 -21.82 -2.83
N THR A 337 7.10 -21.02 -2.65
CA THR A 337 8.35 -21.48 -2.02
C THR A 337 8.24 -21.29 -0.51
N MET A 338 9.16 -21.89 0.25
CA MET A 338 9.20 -21.71 1.70
C MET A 338 9.34 -20.26 2.15
N ALA A 339 9.70 -19.33 1.27
CA ALA A 339 9.72 -17.91 1.58
C ALA A 339 8.34 -17.40 2.06
N MET A 340 7.23 -17.97 1.55
CA MET A 340 5.88 -17.59 1.96
C MET A 340 5.55 -18.03 3.39
N ASP A 341 6.21 -19.04 3.93
CA ASP A 341 6.04 -19.51 5.32
C ASP A 341 6.43 -18.42 6.35
N ALA A 342 7.23 -17.41 5.94
CA ALA A 342 7.56 -16.26 6.78
C ALA A 342 6.35 -15.43 7.20
N PHE A 343 5.22 -15.58 6.52
CA PHE A 343 3.97 -14.88 6.85
C PHE A 343 3.01 -15.72 7.72
N LEU A 344 3.31 -16.98 7.99
CA LEU A 344 2.51 -17.82 8.90
C LEU A 344 2.53 -17.22 10.31
N THR A 345 1.39 -17.31 10.99
CA THR A 345 1.28 -16.96 12.41
C THR A 345 1.59 -18.16 13.29
N GLU A 346 2.11 -17.95 14.50
CA GLU A 346 2.27 -19.01 15.48
C GLU A 346 0.92 -19.72 15.69
N GLY A 347 0.84 -21.01 15.29
CA GLY A 347 -0.39 -21.82 15.33
C GLY A 347 -1.01 -22.16 13.97
N GLY A 348 -0.43 -21.71 12.87
CA GLY A 348 -0.88 -21.95 11.50
C GLY A 348 -0.09 -23.05 10.78
N LYS A 349 0.16 -24.19 11.43
CA LYS A 349 0.57 -25.48 10.81
C LYS A 349 -0.29 -26.60 11.34
#